data_f9e85e46e43968081f123b2a606dcb66
#
_entry.id   f9e85e46e43968081f123b2a606dcb66
#
_cell.length_a   1.000
_cell.length_b   1.000
_cell.length_c   1.000
_cell.angle_alpha   90.00
_cell.angle_beta   90.00
_cell.angle_gamma   90.00
#
_symmetry.space_group_name_H-M   'P 1'
#
loop_
_entity.id
_entity.type
_entity.pdbx_description
1 polymer ?
#
loop_
_entity_poly.entity_id
_entity_poly.type
_entity_poly.pdbx_seq_one_letter_code
_entity_poly.pdbx_strand_id
1 'polypeptide(L)'
;MQIRIVTILTLFFGLLAGGGAASAEQYELTFSNGSSWRGDDGARVDVVFNEQGIEQSIQGVVKKIDGRPGFQIVFVRGLIAGREATKGIFAPDIVTMTNADAAGSSSTSGANTATSDSKKPIRKKAGEDSSEPATTTMGENGFLKSSKPGVFFMPWEGPVGIEARHDEIKAIIEEADKYGPGQIIVLQINSPGGLVIEGDKIHETLKDVKQRHRVVAWIKEAISAAAFTSLHCDEIYFMKVGAMGSAVMFAGQTAISGGELNAWLEKFSEVADIGGRDPIIARCMVTRTAMASYDKDEDTGKVTIYPDMRGEFNLSDENNVLTLNVDNAIDCGYADGVADTTDELAVLLDLPEWHEVNDSGRKIHERWQRNVKQCRERIPRLQAELQRNPEKAITLLKELLGWYSRCYPVLVYEMGLPPDPDPIRRQIEELRRQRARQRN
;
A
#
# COMPACT_ATOMS: atom_id res chain seq x y z
N MET A 1 -12.82 -0.89 48.71
CA MET A 1 -13.85 -1.10 47.67
C MET A 1 -13.20 -0.89 46.33
N GLN A 2 -12.58 -1.95 45.78
CA GLN A 2 -11.87 -1.92 44.49
C GLN A 2 -12.90 -1.88 43.39
N ILE A 3 -12.87 -0.82 42.64
CA ILE A 3 -13.80 -0.49 41.57
C ILE A 3 -13.61 -1.49 40.43
N ARG A 4 -14.70 -2.14 40.02
CA ARG A 4 -14.81 -3.04 38.85
C ARG A 4 -14.53 -2.34 37.50
N ILE A 5 -13.48 -1.52 37.42
CA ILE A 5 -12.99 -0.92 36.17
C ILE A 5 -12.19 -1.97 35.37
N VAL A 6 -11.68 -3.00 36.05
CA VAL A 6 -10.79 -4.02 35.50
C VAL A 6 -11.48 -4.98 34.55
N THR A 7 -12.79 -5.28 34.74
CA THR A 7 -13.44 -6.40 34.06
C THR A 7 -13.85 -6.10 32.60
N ILE A 8 -14.09 -4.83 32.26
CA ILE A 8 -14.44 -4.47 30.87
C ILE A 8 -13.18 -4.14 30.06
N LEU A 9 -12.13 -3.62 30.73
CA LEU A 9 -10.85 -3.37 30.08
C LEU A 9 -10.09 -4.71 29.83
N THR A 10 -10.30 -5.74 30.65
CA THR A 10 -9.62 -7.04 30.51
C THR A 10 -10.11 -7.84 29.30
N LEU A 11 -11.33 -7.63 28.84
CA LEU A 11 -11.83 -8.23 27.59
C LEU A 11 -11.22 -7.58 26.35
N PHE A 12 -10.67 -6.37 26.47
CA PHE A 12 -9.97 -5.65 25.41
C PHE A 12 -8.45 -5.93 25.37
N PHE A 13 -7.90 -6.51 26.42
CA PHE A 13 -6.45 -6.62 26.61
C PHE A 13 -5.95 -8.08 26.63
N GLY A 14 -6.75 -9.03 26.26
CA GLY A 14 -6.37 -10.45 26.26
C GLY A 14 -5.23 -10.84 25.32
N LEU A 15 -4.62 -9.90 24.60
CA LEU A 15 -3.51 -10.18 23.67
C LEU A 15 -2.19 -9.42 23.96
N LEU A 16 -2.10 -8.59 25.02
CA LEU A 16 -0.89 -7.82 25.29
C LEU A 16 -0.54 -7.74 26.78
N ALA A 17 -0.65 -8.81 27.53
CA ALA A 17 -0.15 -8.89 28.90
C ALA A 17 1.12 -9.75 28.97
N GLY A 18 2.23 -9.13 28.63
CA GLY A 18 3.59 -9.65 28.83
C GLY A 18 4.54 -8.51 29.09
N GLY A 19 4.41 -7.83 30.24
CA GLY A 19 5.40 -6.88 30.74
C GLY A 19 6.53 -7.64 31.42
N GLY A 20 7.55 -8.01 30.66
CA GLY A 20 8.85 -8.47 31.13
C GLY A 20 9.92 -7.64 30.45
N ALA A 21 11.06 -7.44 31.13
CA ALA A 21 12.25 -6.75 30.60
C ALA A 21 12.51 -7.13 29.16
N ALA A 22 12.98 -6.19 28.34
CA ALA A 22 13.26 -6.36 26.93
C ALA A 22 14.15 -7.59 26.68
N SER A 23 13.52 -8.76 26.56
CA SER A 23 14.09 -9.92 25.90
C SER A 23 13.82 -9.71 24.42
N ALA A 24 14.84 -9.83 23.59
CA ALA A 24 14.70 -9.86 22.16
C ALA A 24 13.53 -10.80 21.82
N GLU A 25 12.55 -10.32 21.05
CA GLU A 25 11.40 -11.13 20.63
C GLU A 25 11.94 -12.27 19.78
N GLN A 26 11.80 -13.52 20.25
CA GLN A 26 12.16 -14.68 19.47
C GLN A 26 11.05 -15.00 18.48
N TYR A 27 11.41 -15.03 17.21
CA TYR A 27 10.52 -15.39 16.11
C TYR A 27 10.70 -16.86 15.74
N GLU A 28 9.59 -17.50 15.40
CA GLU A 28 9.59 -18.83 14.78
C GLU A 28 8.91 -18.69 13.41
N LEU A 29 9.67 -19.00 12.35
CA LEU A 29 9.21 -19.02 10.97
C LEU A 29 9.10 -20.46 10.49
N THR A 30 8.00 -20.78 9.82
CA THR A 30 7.84 -22.06 9.12
C THR A 30 7.73 -21.78 7.64
N PHE A 31 8.56 -22.44 6.84
CA PHE A 31 8.64 -22.26 5.40
C PHE A 31 7.75 -23.24 4.65
N SER A 32 7.48 -22.99 3.38
CA SER A 32 6.61 -23.82 2.53
C SER A 32 7.09 -25.28 2.38
N ASN A 33 8.39 -25.53 2.52
CA ASN A 33 8.98 -26.86 2.47
C ASN A 33 8.91 -27.63 3.80
N GLY A 34 8.27 -27.06 4.85
CA GLY A 34 8.15 -27.65 6.17
C GLY A 34 9.36 -27.45 7.09
N SER A 35 10.44 -26.83 6.63
CA SER A 35 11.55 -26.43 7.51
C SER A 35 11.17 -25.18 8.32
N SER A 36 11.88 -24.92 9.41
CA SER A 36 11.64 -23.77 10.26
C SER A 36 12.94 -23.11 10.71
N TRP A 37 12.85 -21.83 11.01
CA TRP A 37 13.92 -21.02 11.57
C TRP A 37 13.46 -20.35 12.86
N ARG A 38 14.37 -20.22 13.83
CA ARG A 38 14.16 -19.46 15.07
C ARG A 38 15.30 -18.48 15.29
N GLY A 39 14.95 -17.27 15.61
CA GLY A 39 15.90 -16.19 15.91
C GLY A 39 15.20 -14.91 16.33
N ASP A 40 15.96 -13.85 16.44
CA ASP A 40 15.52 -12.53 16.86
C ASP A 40 15.89 -11.43 15.85
N ASP A 41 15.39 -10.22 16.06
CA ASP A 41 15.84 -9.04 15.35
C ASP A 41 17.33 -8.82 15.68
N GLY A 42 18.14 -8.69 14.63
CA GLY A 42 19.60 -8.60 14.77
C GLY A 42 20.35 -9.91 14.50
N ALA A 43 19.65 -11.06 14.36
CA ALA A 43 20.28 -12.32 14.00
C ALA A 43 20.98 -12.21 12.64
N ARG A 44 22.23 -12.73 12.56
CA ARG A 44 22.93 -12.88 11.30
C ARG A 44 22.47 -14.16 10.62
N VAL A 45 22.06 -14.05 9.37
CA VAL A 45 21.43 -15.14 8.64
C VAL A 45 21.97 -15.28 7.22
N ASP A 46 21.98 -16.51 6.77
CA ASP A 46 22.10 -16.89 5.36
C ASP A 46 20.72 -17.35 4.91
N VAL A 47 20.13 -16.64 3.96
CA VAL A 47 18.79 -16.91 3.44
C VAL A 47 18.88 -17.28 1.97
N VAL A 48 18.33 -18.43 1.61
CA VAL A 48 18.10 -18.85 0.22
C VAL A 48 16.58 -18.77 -0.01
N PHE A 49 16.17 -18.09 -1.06
CA PHE A 49 14.77 -17.86 -1.36
C PHE A 49 14.52 -17.88 -2.87
N ASN A 50 13.30 -18.21 -3.26
CA ASN A 50 12.85 -18.14 -4.63
C ASN A 50 12.28 -16.77 -4.93
N GLU A 51 12.78 -16.10 -5.95
CA GLU A 51 12.24 -14.89 -6.49
C GLU A 51 11.98 -15.06 -7.97
N GLN A 52 10.74 -15.03 -8.38
CA GLN A 52 10.31 -15.22 -9.78
C GLN A 52 10.86 -16.53 -10.41
N GLY A 53 10.87 -17.62 -9.64
CA GLY A 53 11.36 -18.91 -10.10
C GLY A 53 12.88 -19.05 -10.15
N ILE A 54 13.62 -18.04 -9.72
CA ILE A 54 15.09 -18.04 -9.63
C ILE A 54 15.48 -18.12 -8.16
N GLU A 55 16.30 -19.12 -7.82
CA GLU A 55 16.86 -19.23 -6.48
C GLU A 55 17.92 -18.16 -6.26
N GLN A 56 17.75 -17.35 -5.25
CA GLN A 56 18.67 -16.29 -4.83
C GLN A 56 19.12 -16.50 -3.40
N SER A 57 20.24 -15.89 -3.04
CA SER A 57 20.73 -15.92 -1.67
C SER A 57 21.12 -14.53 -1.19
N ILE A 58 20.91 -14.28 0.10
CA ILE A 58 21.37 -13.08 0.78
C ILE A 58 21.99 -13.45 2.13
N GLN A 59 23.18 -12.92 2.39
CA GLN A 59 23.79 -12.96 3.71
C GLN A 59 23.62 -11.60 4.37
N GLY A 60 23.06 -11.58 5.57
CA GLY A 60 22.74 -10.32 6.20
C GLY A 60 22.29 -10.43 7.64
N VAL A 61 21.70 -9.35 8.10
CA VAL A 61 21.16 -9.22 9.45
C VAL A 61 19.65 -9.02 9.37
N VAL A 62 18.90 -9.81 10.09
CA VAL A 62 17.45 -9.62 10.24
C VAL A 62 17.21 -8.27 10.90
N LYS A 63 16.45 -7.41 10.23
CA LYS A 63 16.10 -6.07 10.74
C LYS A 63 14.72 -6.03 11.35
N LYS A 64 13.82 -6.84 10.83
CA LYS A 64 12.43 -6.90 11.25
C LYS A 64 11.80 -8.14 10.65
N ILE A 65 10.87 -8.73 11.37
CA ILE A 65 9.93 -9.70 10.82
C ILE A 65 8.53 -9.10 11.01
N ASP A 66 7.81 -8.93 9.93
CA ASP A 66 6.50 -8.31 9.94
C ASP A 66 5.47 -9.28 9.36
N GLY A 67 4.23 -9.15 9.80
CA GLY A 67 3.14 -10.00 9.32
C GLY A 67 2.68 -11.06 10.33
N ARG A 68 1.70 -11.84 9.92
CA ARG A 68 1.09 -12.90 10.74
C ARG A 68 1.74 -14.25 10.44
N PRO A 69 1.73 -15.22 11.37
CA PRO A 69 2.23 -16.57 11.10
C PRO A 69 1.72 -17.13 9.78
N GLY A 70 2.63 -17.60 8.91
CA GLY A 70 2.33 -18.07 7.56
C GLY A 70 2.31 -16.99 6.46
N PHE A 71 2.35 -15.71 6.83
CA PHE A 71 2.38 -14.55 5.91
C PHE A 71 3.37 -13.49 6.40
N GLN A 72 4.50 -13.94 6.88
CA GLN A 72 5.54 -13.06 7.40
C GLN A 72 6.48 -12.61 6.29
N ILE A 73 6.94 -11.38 6.39
CA ILE A 73 8.00 -10.82 5.56
C ILE A 73 9.21 -10.63 6.45
N VAL A 74 10.31 -11.26 6.07
CA VAL A 74 11.61 -11.15 6.75
C VAL A 74 12.42 -10.06 6.06
N PHE A 75 12.71 -8.98 6.76
CA PHE A 75 13.54 -7.90 6.24
C PHE A 75 15.00 -8.17 6.61
N VAL A 76 15.80 -8.52 5.61
CA VAL A 76 17.23 -8.81 5.76
C VAL A 76 18.05 -7.68 5.14
N ARG A 77 18.94 -7.07 5.93
CA ARG A 77 19.92 -6.09 5.45
C ARG A 77 21.22 -6.80 5.14
N GLY A 78 21.64 -6.78 3.89
CA GLY A 78 22.85 -7.44 3.43
C GLY A 78 23.35 -6.88 2.10
N LEU A 79 24.33 -7.56 1.51
CA LEU A 79 24.87 -7.21 0.20
C LEU A 79 24.03 -7.88 -0.90
N ILE A 80 23.40 -7.06 -1.72
CA ILE A 80 22.66 -7.48 -2.92
C ILE A 80 23.37 -6.89 -4.12
N ALA A 81 23.83 -7.71 -5.04
CA ALA A 81 24.61 -7.28 -6.20
C ALA A 81 25.76 -6.30 -5.85
N GLY A 82 26.43 -6.54 -4.71
CA GLY A 82 27.58 -5.74 -4.26
C GLY A 82 27.21 -4.39 -3.60
N ARG A 83 25.94 -4.12 -3.35
CA ARG A 83 25.46 -2.92 -2.64
C ARG A 83 24.72 -3.29 -1.37
N GLU A 84 24.94 -2.55 -0.29
CA GLU A 84 24.20 -2.74 0.95
C GLU A 84 22.74 -2.27 0.76
N ALA A 85 21.80 -3.20 0.93
CA ALA A 85 20.37 -2.92 0.84
C ALA A 85 19.60 -3.77 1.86
N THR A 86 18.36 -3.36 2.14
CA THR A 86 17.41 -4.17 2.92
C THR A 86 16.39 -4.77 1.97
N LYS A 87 16.28 -6.10 1.98
CA LYS A 87 15.31 -6.85 1.18
C LYS A 87 14.24 -7.46 2.07
N GLY A 88 12.98 -7.23 1.72
CA GLY A 88 11.86 -7.97 2.28
C GLY A 88 11.70 -9.28 1.52
N ILE A 89 11.72 -10.40 2.23
CA ILE A 89 11.57 -11.74 1.66
C ILE A 89 10.33 -12.35 2.28
N PHE A 90 9.39 -12.77 1.46
CA PHE A 90 8.17 -13.42 1.94
C PHE A 90 8.52 -14.82 2.49
N ALA A 91 8.11 -15.13 3.71
CA ALA A 91 8.51 -16.36 4.38
C ALA A 91 8.19 -17.65 3.59
N PRO A 92 7.03 -17.78 2.90
CA PRO A 92 6.78 -18.90 2.00
C PRO A 92 7.76 -19.07 0.84
N ASP A 93 8.43 -17.99 0.40
CA ASP A 93 9.42 -18.05 -0.69
C ASP A 93 10.80 -18.45 -0.19
N ILE A 94 11.00 -18.51 1.13
CA ILE A 94 12.27 -18.91 1.72
C ILE A 94 12.44 -20.44 1.59
N VAL A 95 13.51 -20.84 0.91
CA VAL A 95 13.90 -22.25 0.77
C VAL A 95 14.67 -22.69 2.01
N THR A 96 15.66 -21.91 2.43
CA THR A 96 16.41 -22.15 3.68
C THR A 96 16.77 -20.81 4.34
N MET A 97 16.80 -20.83 5.67
CA MET A 97 17.30 -19.73 6.49
C MET A 97 18.07 -20.30 7.67
N THR A 98 19.33 -19.94 7.79
CA THR A 98 20.22 -20.45 8.83
C THR A 98 20.94 -19.31 9.53
N ASN A 99 21.21 -19.47 10.83
CA ASN A 99 22.00 -18.49 11.58
C ASN A 99 23.47 -18.60 11.18
N ALA A 100 24.07 -17.50 10.73
CA ALA A 100 25.45 -17.46 10.24
C ALA A 100 26.50 -17.75 11.33
N ASP A 101 26.13 -17.57 12.60
CA ASP A 101 27.01 -17.81 13.74
C ASP A 101 27.08 -19.32 14.13
N ALA A 102 26.34 -20.20 13.46
CA ALA A 102 26.31 -21.63 13.72
C ALA A 102 27.32 -22.46 12.86
N ALA A 103 27.97 -21.84 11.89
CA ALA A 103 28.96 -22.50 11.04
C ALA A 103 30.37 -22.08 11.48
N GLY A 104 31.02 -22.96 12.24
CA GLY A 104 32.41 -22.84 12.65
C GLY A 104 33.38 -22.77 11.48
N SER A 105 34.24 -21.79 11.59
CA SER A 105 35.59 -21.68 11.01
C SER A 105 36.05 -22.65 9.90
N SER A 106 36.24 -22.11 8.71
CA SER A 106 37.39 -22.43 7.89
C SER A 106 37.80 -21.23 7.03
N SER A 107 39.03 -20.80 7.30
CA SER A 107 39.77 -19.74 6.63
C SER A 107 40.10 -20.09 5.20
N THR A 108 40.07 -19.15 4.29
CA THR A 108 41.22 -18.90 3.42
C THR A 108 41.17 -17.47 2.85
N SER A 109 42.32 -16.86 3.00
CA SER A 109 42.78 -15.56 2.54
C SER A 109 42.87 -15.46 0.99
N GLY A 110 42.58 -14.25 0.52
CA GLY A 110 42.94 -13.86 -0.84
C GLY A 110 42.80 -12.34 -0.99
N ALA A 111 43.89 -11.65 -0.66
CA ALA A 111 44.07 -10.23 -0.95
C ALA A 111 44.22 -10.01 -2.46
N ASN A 112 43.59 -8.97 -2.99
CA ASN A 112 44.25 -8.17 -4.01
C ASN A 112 43.65 -6.77 -4.05
N THR A 113 44.52 -5.84 -3.73
CA THR A 113 44.50 -4.41 -3.92
C THR A 113 44.45 -4.04 -5.40
N ALA A 114 43.60 -3.11 -5.75
CA ALA A 114 43.88 -2.21 -6.87
C ALA A 114 43.15 -0.86 -6.61
N THR A 115 43.99 0.11 -6.37
CA THR A 115 43.75 1.54 -6.42
C THR A 115 43.33 1.99 -7.81
N SER A 116 42.37 2.90 -7.92
CA SER A 116 42.58 4.18 -8.60
C SER A 116 41.30 4.99 -8.78
N ASP A 117 41.44 6.19 -8.39
CA ASP A 117 41.09 7.46 -9.02
C ASP A 117 39.65 7.98 -8.90
N SER A 118 39.65 8.94 -8.00
CA SER A 118 38.70 10.03 -7.86
C SER A 118 38.48 10.83 -9.16
N LYS A 119 37.24 10.81 -9.69
CA LYS A 119 36.72 11.96 -10.43
C LYS A 119 35.44 12.43 -9.77
N LYS A 120 35.50 13.59 -9.11
CA LYS A 120 34.34 14.37 -8.66
C LYS A 120 33.46 14.68 -9.86
N PRO A 121 32.14 14.41 -9.80
CA PRO A 121 31.23 15.01 -10.75
C PRO A 121 31.01 16.49 -10.37
N ILE A 122 31.17 17.35 -11.35
CA ILE A 122 30.87 18.77 -11.29
C ILE A 122 29.38 18.94 -10.97
N ARG A 123 29.13 19.59 -9.84
CA ARG A 123 27.81 20.03 -9.41
C ARG A 123 27.32 21.10 -10.41
N LYS A 124 26.50 20.70 -11.39
CA LYS A 124 25.67 21.65 -12.12
C LYS A 124 24.69 22.25 -11.13
N LYS A 125 24.74 23.55 -10.90
CA LYS A 125 23.68 24.33 -10.24
C LYS A 125 22.38 23.99 -10.95
N ALA A 126 21.40 23.53 -10.18
CA ALA A 126 20.02 23.50 -10.63
C ALA A 126 19.64 24.91 -11.04
N GLY A 127 19.24 25.06 -12.29
CA GLY A 127 18.62 26.28 -12.76
C GLY A 127 17.35 26.50 -11.95
N GLU A 128 17.18 27.69 -11.44
CA GLU A 128 15.93 28.18 -10.90
C GLU A 128 14.88 28.00 -12.00
N ASP A 129 13.91 27.12 -11.72
CA ASP A 129 12.73 26.91 -12.56
C ASP A 129 11.87 28.17 -12.46
N SER A 130 12.07 29.10 -13.39
CA SER A 130 11.28 30.32 -13.54
C SER A 130 10.03 30.04 -14.37
N SER A 131 9.24 29.01 -13.99
CA SER A 131 7.89 28.87 -14.49
C SER A 131 7.01 29.91 -13.78
N GLU A 132 6.61 30.94 -14.47
CA GLU A 132 5.60 31.89 -13.96
C GLU A 132 4.37 31.07 -13.52
N PRO A 133 3.86 31.27 -12.30
CA PRO A 133 2.68 30.56 -11.83
C PRO A 133 1.50 30.83 -12.76
N ALA A 134 0.75 29.79 -13.11
CA ALA A 134 -0.44 29.96 -13.93
C ALA A 134 -1.44 30.88 -13.24
N THR A 135 -1.92 31.88 -13.96
CA THR A 135 -2.90 32.82 -13.45
C THR A 135 -4.28 32.13 -13.38
N THR A 136 -4.84 32.08 -12.20
CA THR A 136 -6.20 31.55 -11.99
C THR A 136 -7.19 32.71 -11.81
N THR A 137 -8.25 32.72 -12.61
CA THR A 137 -9.31 33.74 -12.54
C THR A 137 -10.67 33.08 -12.45
N MET A 138 -11.66 33.81 -11.94
CA MET A 138 -13.06 33.34 -11.95
C MET A 138 -13.61 33.49 -13.36
N GLY A 139 -14.08 32.39 -13.96
CA GLY A 139 -14.75 32.42 -15.27
C GLY A 139 -16.20 32.88 -15.15
N GLU A 140 -16.80 33.26 -16.26
CA GLU A 140 -18.20 33.71 -16.34
C GLU A 140 -19.19 32.62 -15.90
N ASN A 141 -18.83 31.36 -16.00
CA ASN A 141 -19.64 30.21 -15.57
C ASN A 141 -19.50 29.88 -14.08
N GLY A 142 -18.79 30.70 -13.30
CA GLY A 142 -18.60 30.48 -11.86
C GLY A 142 -17.51 29.48 -11.49
N PHE A 143 -16.80 28.90 -12.45
CA PHE A 143 -15.66 28.01 -12.19
C PHE A 143 -14.34 28.80 -12.20
N LEU A 144 -13.36 28.30 -11.47
CA LEU A 144 -11.99 28.79 -11.57
C LEU A 144 -11.42 28.44 -12.95
N LYS A 145 -10.79 29.40 -13.61
CA LYS A 145 -10.21 29.21 -14.93
C LYS A 145 -8.69 29.39 -14.85
N SER A 146 -7.98 28.41 -15.36
CA SER A 146 -6.55 28.46 -15.52
C SER A 146 -6.16 28.79 -16.97
N SER A 147 -5.03 29.48 -17.15
CA SER A 147 -4.48 29.81 -18.47
C SER A 147 -3.85 28.60 -19.19
N LYS A 148 -3.62 27.51 -18.48
CA LYS A 148 -3.01 26.28 -19.02
C LYS A 148 -3.83 25.06 -18.63
N PRO A 149 -3.70 23.91 -19.31
CA PRO A 149 -4.29 22.65 -18.88
C PRO A 149 -3.95 22.32 -17.44
N GLY A 150 -4.96 22.04 -16.61
CA GLY A 150 -4.79 21.82 -15.19
C GLY A 150 -4.61 20.35 -14.85
N VAL A 151 -3.58 20.03 -14.07
CA VAL A 151 -3.32 18.69 -13.53
C VAL A 151 -3.30 18.76 -12.03
N PHE A 152 -3.97 17.82 -11.38
CA PHE A 152 -3.98 17.63 -9.94
C PHE A 152 -3.20 16.36 -9.61
N PHE A 153 -2.06 16.49 -8.96
CA PHE A 153 -1.29 15.34 -8.48
C PHE A 153 -1.69 14.99 -7.05
N MET A 154 -1.98 13.72 -6.82
CA MET A 154 -2.24 13.20 -5.50
C MET A 154 -1.38 11.96 -5.22
N PRO A 155 -0.39 12.04 -4.32
CA PRO A 155 0.22 10.84 -3.76
C PRO A 155 -0.86 9.99 -3.10
N TRP A 156 -0.88 8.70 -3.40
CA TRP A 156 -1.82 7.75 -2.83
C TRP A 156 -1.04 6.52 -2.39
N GLU A 157 -0.49 6.62 -1.17
CA GLU A 157 0.56 5.74 -0.67
C GLU A 157 0.13 5.01 0.59
N GLY A 158 0.71 3.80 0.77
CA GLY A 158 0.49 2.96 1.94
C GLY A 158 -0.73 2.03 1.83
N PRO A 159 -1.08 1.31 2.91
CA PRO A 159 -2.16 0.33 2.91
C PRO A 159 -3.53 0.95 2.61
N VAL A 160 -4.23 0.36 1.62
CA VAL A 160 -5.58 0.78 1.22
C VAL A 160 -6.56 0.64 2.39
N GLY A 161 -7.36 1.67 2.62
CA GLY A 161 -8.33 1.76 3.69
C GLY A 161 -7.74 2.20 5.05
N ILE A 162 -6.41 2.31 5.15
CA ILE A 162 -5.72 2.82 6.35
C ILE A 162 -4.97 4.10 6.02
N GLU A 163 -4.00 4.05 5.12
CA GLU A 163 -3.18 5.20 4.71
C GLU A 163 -3.64 5.80 3.38
N ALA A 164 -4.04 4.96 2.42
CA ALA A 164 -4.60 5.33 1.13
C ALA A 164 -6.12 5.07 1.12
N ARG A 165 -6.96 6.12 0.99
CA ARG A 165 -8.40 6.00 1.20
C ARG A 165 -9.22 6.68 0.11
N HIS A 166 -10.48 6.20 -0.05
CA HIS A 166 -11.46 6.83 -0.92
C HIS A 166 -11.74 8.31 -0.56
N ASP A 167 -11.71 8.68 0.74
CA ASP A 167 -11.94 10.06 1.19
C ASP A 167 -10.93 11.04 0.58
N GLU A 168 -9.68 10.61 0.36
CA GLU A 168 -8.64 11.44 -0.25
C GLU A 168 -8.92 11.62 -1.75
N ILE A 169 -9.30 10.53 -2.43
CA ILE A 169 -9.72 10.57 -3.83
C ILE A 169 -10.93 11.49 -3.98
N LYS A 170 -11.92 11.35 -3.13
CA LYS A 170 -13.11 12.22 -3.12
C LYS A 170 -12.73 13.69 -2.92
N ALA A 171 -11.84 13.98 -1.97
CA ALA A 171 -11.41 15.34 -1.69
C ALA A 171 -10.67 16.00 -2.86
N ILE A 172 -9.84 15.27 -3.61
CA ILE A 172 -9.16 15.82 -4.78
C ILE A 172 -10.12 16.00 -5.97
N ILE A 173 -11.12 15.15 -6.11
CA ILE A 173 -12.19 15.31 -7.10
C ILE A 173 -13.01 16.59 -6.81
N GLU A 174 -13.41 16.77 -5.55
CA GLU A 174 -14.11 17.97 -5.11
C GLU A 174 -13.29 19.26 -5.31
N GLU A 175 -11.97 19.16 -5.19
CA GLU A 175 -11.07 20.26 -5.53
C GLU A 175 -11.04 20.53 -7.04
N ALA A 176 -10.91 19.50 -7.86
CA ALA A 176 -10.92 19.61 -9.31
C ALA A 176 -12.26 20.16 -9.85
N ASP A 177 -13.38 19.76 -9.27
CA ASP A 177 -14.73 20.25 -9.62
C ASP A 177 -14.83 21.79 -9.56
N LYS A 178 -14.08 22.46 -8.69
CA LYS A 178 -14.06 23.94 -8.59
C LYS A 178 -13.54 24.62 -9.85
N TYR A 179 -12.75 23.90 -10.64
CA TYR A 179 -12.17 24.38 -11.89
C TYR A 179 -12.99 23.97 -13.12
N GLY A 180 -14.16 23.36 -12.89
CA GLY A 180 -15.05 22.87 -13.94
C GLY A 180 -14.60 21.53 -14.54
N PRO A 181 -15.42 20.96 -15.44
CA PRO A 181 -15.12 19.66 -16.05
C PRO A 181 -13.87 19.69 -16.94
N GLY A 182 -13.28 18.52 -17.18
CA GLY A 182 -12.13 18.36 -18.06
C GLY A 182 -10.77 18.46 -17.35
N GLN A 183 -10.74 18.49 -16.01
CA GLN A 183 -9.48 18.44 -15.27
C GLN A 183 -8.85 17.05 -15.34
N ILE A 184 -7.53 16.99 -15.13
CA ILE A 184 -6.76 15.74 -15.07
C ILE A 184 -6.37 15.50 -13.63
N ILE A 185 -6.73 14.34 -13.09
CA ILE A 185 -6.38 13.91 -11.75
C ILE A 185 -5.41 12.73 -11.86
N VAL A 186 -4.18 12.91 -11.40
CA VAL A 186 -3.15 11.88 -11.39
C VAL A 186 -3.03 11.31 -9.99
N LEU A 187 -3.40 10.05 -9.84
CA LEU A 187 -3.17 9.26 -8.64
C LEU A 187 -1.80 8.62 -8.73
N GLN A 188 -0.84 9.10 -7.96
CA GLN A 188 0.50 8.51 -7.86
C GLN A 188 0.44 7.35 -6.87
N ILE A 189 0.28 6.14 -7.39
CA ILE A 189 -0.05 4.95 -6.60
C ILE A 189 1.23 4.23 -6.18
N ASN A 190 1.39 4.08 -4.85
CA ASN A 190 2.47 3.32 -4.23
C ASN A 190 1.91 2.55 -3.01
N SER A 191 1.26 1.41 -3.26
CA SER A 191 0.48 0.71 -2.23
C SER A 191 0.56 -0.81 -2.36
N PRO A 192 0.81 -1.51 -1.24
CA PRO A 192 0.78 -2.97 -1.18
C PRO A 192 -0.64 -3.57 -1.17
N GLY A 193 -1.68 -2.74 -1.36
CA GLY A 193 -3.06 -3.16 -1.19
C GLY A 193 -3.59 -2.93 0.22
N GLY A 194 -4.65 -3.63 0.61
CA GLY A 194 -5.24 -3.45 1.93
C GLY A 194 -6.67 -3.95 2.04
N LEU A 195 -7.54 -3.15 2.67
CA LEU A 195 -8.89 -3.53 3.03
C LEU A 195 -9.83 -3.62 1.83
N VAL A 196 -10.40 -4.78 1.59
CA VAL A 196 -11.37 -5.00 0.50
C VAL A 196 -12.61 -4.12 0.67
N ILE A 197 -13.07 -3.90 1.91
CA ILE A 197 -14.21 -3.01 2.20
C ILE A 197 -14.00 -1.56 1.73
N GLU A 198 -12.76 -1.14 1.57
CA GLU A 198 -12.45 0.16 1.01
C GLU A 198 -12.66 0.19 -0.52
N GLY A 199 -12.49 -0.96 -1.19
CA GLY A 199 -12.69 -1.08 -2.63
C GLY A 199 -14.09 -0.67 -3.09
N ASP A 200 -15.14 -1.02 -2.32
CA ASP A 200 -16.52 -0.60 -2.63
C ASP A 200 -16.69 0.91 -2.60
N LYS A 201 -16.08 1.57 -1.62
CA LYS A 201 -16.14 3.03 -1.49
C LYS A 201 -15.34 3.74 -2.57
N ILE A 202 -14.19 3.15 -2.96
CA ILE A 202 -13.37 3.63 -4.08
C ILE A 202 -14.17 3.50 -5.38
N HIS A 203 -14.82 2.36 -5.60
CA HIS A 203 -15.69 2.14 -6.77
C HIS A 203 -16.78 3.22 -6.84
N GLU A 204 -17.55 3.41 -5.77
CA GLU A 204 -18.57 4.45 -5.70
C GLU A 204 -18.04 5.88 -5.92
N THR A 205 -16.78 6.12 -5.53
CA THR A 205 -16.15 7.43 -5.70
C THR A 205 -15.70 7.67 -7.14
N LEU A 206 -15.17 6.63 -7.82
CA LEU A 206 -14.53 6.76 -9.14
C LEU A 206 -15.47 6.50 -10.32
N LYS A 207 -16.53 5.68 -10.16
CA LYS A 207 -17.39 5.24 -11.27
C LYS A 207 -17.97 6.37 -12.14
N ASP A 208 -18.26 7.50 -11.53
CA ASP A 208 -18.91 8.65 -12.21
C ASP A 208 -17.92 9.79 -12.54
N VAL A 209 -16.65 9.69 -12.12
CA VAL A 209 -15.67 10.77 -12.31
C VAL A 209 -15.30 10.95 -13.76
N LYS A 210 -15.22 9.87 -14.54
CA LYS A 210 -14.90 9.89 -15.98
C LYS A 210 -15.78 10.81 -16.82
N GLN A 211 -17.03 11.04 -16.40
CA GLN A 211 -17.93 11.96 -17.08
C GLN A 211 -17.53 13.43 -16.92
N ARG A 212 -16.69 13.72 -15.94
CA ARG A 212 -16.30 15.10 -15.56
C ARG A 212 -14.81 15.35 -15.70
N HIS A 213 -13.99 14.39 -15.31
CA HIS A 213 -12.54 14.51 -15.22
C HIS A 213 -11.85 13.28 -15.77
N ARG A 214 -10.64 13.45 -16.29
CA ARG A 214 -9.75 12.37 -16.70
C ARG A 214 -8.95 11.90 -15.48
N VAL A 215 -9.04 10.62 -15.14
CA VAL A 215 -8.34 10.04 -13.99
C VAL A 215 -7.22 9.14 -14.48
N VAL A 216 -6.02 9.38 -14.00
CA VAL A 216 -4.79 8.71 -14.42
C VAL A 216 -4.18 7.99 -13.23
N ALA A 217 -3.87 6.70 -13.39
CA ALA A 217 -3.04 5.96 -12.45
C ALA A 217 -1.58 6.06 -12.88
N TRP A 218 -0.71 6.56 -12.00
CA TRP A 218 0.74 6.59 -12.20
C TRP A 218 1.40 5.69 -11.15
N ILE A 219 1.82 4.50 -11.58
CA ILE A 219 2.04 3.34 -10.72
C ILE A 219 3.54 3.12 -10.45
N LYS A 220 3.89 3.15 -9.16
CA LYS A 220 5.11 2.57 -8.63
C LYS A 220 4.85 1.17 -8.06
N GLU A 221 3.80 1.02 -7.27
CA GLU A 221 3.33 -0.24 -6.74
C GLU A 221 1.81 -0.19 -6.59
N ALA A 222 1.10 -1.08 -7.26
CA ALA A 222 -0.35 -1.19 -7.20
C ALA A 222 -0.76 -2.65 -7.00
N ILE A 223 -0.62 -3.14 -5.76
CA ILE A 223 -0.89 -4.54 -5.41
C ILE A 223 -2.30 -4.67 -4.81
N SER A 224 -3.01 -5.76 -5.11
CA SER A 224 -4.28 -6.12 -4.49
C SER A 224 -5.34 -5.01 -4.64
N ALA A 225 -5.87 -4.46 -3.55
CA ALA A 225 -6.86 -3.38 -3.58
C ALA A 225 -6.37 -2.11 -4.31
N ALA A 226 -5.06 -1.89 -4.42
CA ALA A 226 -4.51 -0.80 -5.21
C ALA A 226 -4.56 -1.10 -6.71
N ALA A 227 -4.39 -2.35 -7.16
CA ALA A 227 -4.64 -2.76 -8.53
C ALA A 227 -6.11 -2.53 -8.90
N PHE A 228 -7.03 -2.92 -8.01
CA PHE A 228 -8.46 -2.63 -8.16
C PHE A 228 -8.74 -1.13 -8.34
N THR A 229 -8.08 -0.28 -7.55
CA THR A 229 -8.19 1.18 -7.68
C THR A 229 -7.69 1.67 -9.05
N SER A 230 -6.53 1.17 -9.48
CA SER A 230 -5.90 1.55 -10.76
C SER A 230 -6.76 1.19 -11.96
N LEU A 231 -7.49 0.07 -11.90
CA LEU A 231 -8.40 -0.38 -12.97
C LEU A 231 -9.58 0.57 -13.23
N HIS A 232 -9.93 1.44 -12.29
CA HIS A 232 -10.97 2.45 -12.51
C HIS A 232 -10.49 3.63 -13.36
N CYS A 233 -9.16 3.83 -13.46
CA CYS A 233 -8.59 4.98 -14.13
C CYS A 233 -8.74 4.90 -15.64
N ASP A 234 -8.81 6.05 -16.30
CA ASP A 234 -8.90 6.13 -17.76
C ASP A 234 -7.60 5.64 -18.41
N GLU A 235 -6.48 5.94 -17.76
CA GLU A 235 -5.15 5.60 -18.22
C GLU A 235 -4.28 5.08 -17.09
N ILE A 236 -3.36 4.18 -17.43
CA ILE A 236 -2.43 3.53 -16.53
C ILE A 236 -1.02 3.71 -17.06
N TYR A 237 -0.22 4.48 -16.33
CA TYR A 237 1.21 4.66 -16.60
C TYR A 237 2.03 4.01 -15.50
N PHE A 238 3.11 3.35 -15.89
CA PHE A 238 4.05 2.73 -14.95
C PHE A 238 5.29 3.60 -14.77
N MET A 239 5.83 3.62 -13.55
CA MET A 239 7.23 3.97 -13.36
C MET A 239 8.10 2.79 -13.78
N LYS A 240 9.39 2.99 -14.13
CA LYS A 240 10.30 1.93 -14.60
C LYS A 240 10.42 0.72 -13.69
N VAL A 241 10.13 0.87 -12.42
CA VAL A 241 10.08 -0.20 -11.42
C VAL A 241 8.64 -0.57 -11.05
N GLY A 242 7.68 -0.19 -11.87
CA GLY A 242 6.26 -0.35 -11.60
C GLY A 242 5.80 -1.80 -11.59
N ALA A 243 4.86 -2.10 -10.69
CA ALA A 243 4.19 -3.40 -10.62
C ALA A 243 2.71 -3.24 -10.28
N MET A 244 1.85 -4.07 -10.89
CA MET A 244 0.40 -4.04 -10.67
C MET A 244 -0.19 -5.45 -10.72
N GLY A 245 -1.03 -5.81 -9.75
CA GLY A 245 -1.74 -7.11 -9.75
C GLY A 245 -1.85 -7.75 -8.38
N SER A 246 -1.70 -9.09 -8.35
CA SER A 246 -1.68 -9.91 -7.12
C SER A 246 -2.84 -9.61 -6.18
N ALA A 247 -4.08 -9.70 -6.68
CA ALA A 247 -5.30 -9.24 -6.00
C ALA A 247 -6.11 -10.37 -5.37
N VAL A 248 -5.42 -11.37 -4.80
CA VAL A 248 -6.08 -12.46 -4.07
C VAL A 248 -6.82 -11.90 -2.86
N MET A 249 -8.11 -12.19 -2.76
CA MET A 249 -8.91 -11.81 -1.60
C MET A 249 -8.84 -12.87 -0.51
N PHE A 250 -8.68 -12.45 0.73
CA PHE A 250 -8.64 -13.32 1.91
C PHE A 250 -9.78 -13.00 2.87
N ALA A 251 -10.44 -14.04 3.36
CA ALA A 251 -11.31 -14.00 4.52
C ALA A 251 -10.52 -14.53 5.74
N GLY A 252 -10.01 -13.62 6.55
CA GLY A 252 -9.05 -13.95 7.59
C GLY A 252 -7.71 -14.42 7.00
N GLN A 253 -7.36 -15.69 7.19
CA GLN A 253 -6.12 -16.30 6.68
C GLN A 253 -6.34 -17.21 5.47
N THR A 254 -7.58 -17.36 5.02
CA THR A 254 -7.92 -18.29 3.94
C THR A 254 -8.31 -17.48 2.70
N ALA A 255 -7.73 -17.85 1.55
CA ALA A 255 -8.18 -17.30 0.28
C ALA A 255 -9.66 -17.68 0.04
N ILE A 256 -10.46 -16.72 -0.43
CA ILE A 256 -11.85 -16.96 -0.77
C ILE A 256 -11.97 -17.99 -1.90
N SER A 257 -13.11 -18.70 -1.93
CA SER A 257 -13.39 -19.72 -2.94
C SER A 257 -14.88 -19.77 -3.28
N GLY A 258 -15.23 -20.57 -4.28
CA GLY A 258 -16.64 -20.78 -4.65
C GLY A 258 -17.35 -19.50 -5.05
N GLY A 259 -18.54 -19.25 -4.50
CA GLY A 259 -19.38 -18.11 -4.85
C GLY A 259 -18.74 -16.75 -4.53
N GLU A 260 -18.01 -16.65 -3.42
CA GLU A 260 -17.32 -15.41 -3.05
C GLU A 260 -16.20 -15.06 -4.04
N LEU A 261 -15.43 -16.06 -4.47
CA LEU A 261 -14.40 -15.86 -5.49
C LEU A 261 -15.03 -15.43 -6.82
N ASN A 262 -16.13 -16.06 -7.22
CA ASN A 262 -16.81 -15.70 -8.46
C ASN A 262 -17.31 -14.25 -8.42
N ALA A 263 -17.93 -13.83 -7.33
CA ALA A 263 -18.38 -12.45 -7.15
C ALA A 263 -17.20 -11.45 -7.21
N TRP A 264 -16.06 -11.81 -6.64
CA TRP A 264 -14.85 -10.98 -6.69
C TRP A 264 -14.26 -10.91 -8.11
N LEU A 265 -14.24 -12.01 -8.84
CA LEU A 265 -13.82 -12.06 -10.23
C LEU A 265 -14.72 -11.22 -11.14
N GLU A 266 -16.04 -11.27 -10.96
CA GLU A 266 -16.99 -10.44 -11.69
C GLU A 266 -16.74 -8.95 -11.40
N LYS A 267 -16.52 -8.59 -10.14
CA LYS A 267 -16.24 -7.21 -9.75
C LYS A 267 -14.94 -6.68 -10.35
N PHE A 268 -13.87 -7.49 -10.36
CA PHE A 268 -12.62 -7.12 -11.02
C PHE A 268 -12.78 -6.95 -12.53
N SER A 269 -13.59 -7.83 -13.15
CA SER A 269 -13.90 -7.73 -14.57
C SER A 269 -14.68 -6.46 -14.91
N GLU A 270 -15.71 -6.14 -14.12
CA GLU A 270 -16.51 -4.92 -14.27
C GLU A 270 -15.64 -3.66 -14.16
N VAL A 271 -14.77 -3.61 -13.18
CA VAL A 271 -13.89 -2.47 -12.99
C VAL A 271 -12.86 -2.33 -14.10
N ALA A 272 -12.34 -3.45 -14.61
CA ALA A 272 -11.47 -3.43 -15.78
C ALA A 272 -12.19 -2.88 -17.03
N ASP A 273 -13.42 -3.29 -17.27
CA ASP A 273 -14.26 -2.76 -18.36
C ASP A 273 -14.51 -1.26 -18.20
N ILE A 274 -14.80 -0.78 -16.97
CA ILE A 274 -14.94 0.65 -16.66
C ILE A 274 -13.68 1.42 -17.05
N GLY A 275 -12.48 0.87 -16.75
CA GLY A 275 -11.19 1.43 -17.12
C GLY A 275 -10.80 1.24 -18.58
N GLY A 276 -11.61 0.54 -19.37
CA GLY A 276 -11.28 0.21 -20.75
C GLY A 276 -10.17 -0.84 -20.88
N ARG A 277 -10.00 -1.72 -19.88
CA ARG A 277 -9.00 -2.79 -19.84
C ARG A 277 -9.62 -4.15 -20.05
N ASP A 278 -8.83 -5.09 -20.59
CA ASP A 278 -9.30 -6.46 -20.83
C ASP A 278 -9.59 -7.20 -19.50
N PRO A 279 -10.83 -7.68 -19.27
CA PRO A 279 -11.21 -8.36 -18.03
C PRO A 279 -10.48 -9.69 -17.80
N ILE A 280 -9.99 -10.35 -18.86
CA ILE A 280 -9.26 -11.62 -18.77
C ILE A 280 -8.00 -11.42 -17.93
N ILE A 281 -7.25 -10.37 -18.23
CA ILE A 281 -6.02 -10.00 -17.50
C ILE A 281 -6.35 -9.67 -16.03
N ALA A 282 -7.40 -8.89 -15.80
CA ALA A 282 -7.84 -8.56 -14.44
C ALA A 282 -8.19 -9.81 -13.61
N ARG A 283 -8.84 -10.81 -14.22
CA ARG A 283 -9.15 -12.08 -13.54
C ARG A 283 -7.91 -12.87 -13.17
N CYS A 284 -6.86 -12.84 -13.99
CA CYS A 284 -5.57 -13.47 -13.69
C CYS A 284 -4.86 -12.83 -12.49
N MET A 285 -5.11 -11.56 -12.19
CA MET A 285 -4.60 -10.91 -10.97
C MET A 285 -5.29 -11.42 -9.70
N VAL A 286 -6.49 -12.00 -9.81
CA VAL A 286 -7.29 -12.46 -8.66
C VAL A 286 -7.05 -13.91 -8.33
N THR A 287 -6.91 -14.77 -9.34
CA THR A 287 -6.76 -16.21 -9.14
C THR A 287 -5.83 -16.85 -10.14
N ARG A 288 -5.01 -17.79 -9.67
CA ARG A 288 -4.12 -18.60 -10.52
C ARG A 288 -4.86 -19.57 -11.44
N THR A 289 -6.15 -19.82 -11.20
CA THR A 289 -6.96 -20.68 -12.08
C THR A 289 -7.43 -19.94 -13.34
N ALA A 290 -7.36 -18.62 -13.37
CA ALA A 290 -7.52 -17.84 -14.58
C ALA A 290 -6.17 -17.74 -15.30
N MET A 291 -6.17 -18.04 -16.58
CA MET A 291 -4.97 -18.00 -17.42
C MET A 291 -5.15 -17.00 -18.53
N ALA A 292 -4.07 -16.38 -18.95
CA ALA A 292 -4.04 -15.50 -20.11
C ALA A 292 -2.77 -15.66 -20.92
N SER A 293 -2.94 -15.65 -22.23
CA SER A 293 -1.88 -15.49 -23.21
C SER A 293 -2.31 -14.47 -24.24
N TYR A 294 -1.39 -14.02 -25.07
CA TYR A 294 -1.71 -13.06 -26.12
C TYR A 294 -0.89 -13.29 -27.37
N ASP A 295 -1.45 -12.81 -28.50
CA ASP A 295 -0.72 -12.58 -29.73
C ASP A 295 -0.54 -11.09 -29.94
N LYS A 296 0.57 -10.70 -30.54
CA LYS A 296 0.85 -9.33 -30.93
C LYS A 296 1.17 -9.29 -32.41
N ASP A 297 0.35 -8.61 -33.17
CA ASP A 297 0.57 -8.39 -34.59
C ASP A 297 1.77 -7.45 -34.79
N GLU A 298 2.82 -7.93 -35.46
CA GLU A 298 4.08 -7.19 -35.62
C GLU A 298 3.93 -5.93 -36.47
N ASP A 299 2.98 -5.94 -37.46
CA ASP A 299 2.79 -4.83 -38.37
C ASP A 299 1.94 -3.71 -37.78
N THR A 300 0.91 -4.07 -37.01
CA THR A 300 -0.07 -3.12 -36.47
C THR A 300 0.11 -2.84 -34.98
N GLY A 301 0.88 -3.66 -34.28
CA GLY A 301 1.02 -3.63 -32.81
C GLY A 301 -0.24 -4.06 -32.06
N LYS A 302 -1.26 -4.56 -32.78
CA LYS A 302 -2.52 -4.97 -32.16
C LYS A 302 -2.34 -6.21 -31.30
N VAL A 303 -2.77 -6.12 -30.05
CA VAL A 303 -2.76 -7.24 -29.11
C VAL A 303 -4.12 -7.93 -29.10
N THR A 304 -4.12 -9.27 -29.11
CA THR A 304 -5.29 -10.11 -28.92
C THR A 304 -5.10 -11.00 -27.72
N ILE A 305 -5.95 -10.85 -26.69
CA ILE A 305 -5.86 -11.59 -25.43
C ILE A 305 -6.71 -12.86 -25.51
N TYR A 306 -6.20 -13.96 -24.96
CA TYR A 306 -6.90 -15.24 -24.86
C TYR A 306 -7.04 -15.68 -23.41
N PRO A 307 -8.19 -16.29 -23.02
CA PRO A 307 -8.43 -16.78 -21.64
C PRO A 307 -7.80 -18.16 -21.38
N ASP A 308 -6.81 -18.54 -22.14
CA ASP A 308 -6.06 -19.78 -22.06
C ASP A 308 -4.65 -19.59 -22.61
N MET A 309 -3.88 -20.68 -22.80
CA MET A 309 -2.47 -20.65 -23.21
C MET A 309 -2.27 -20.84 -24.72
N ARG A 310 -3.25 -20.46 -25.56
CA ARG A 310 -3.16 -20.63 -27.02
C ARG A 310 -2.36 -19.54 -27.73
N GLY A 311 -2.19 -18.38 -27.11
CA GLY A 311 -1.43 -17.26 -27.67
C GLY A 311 0.07 -17.54 -27.68
N GLU A 312 0.79 -16.81 -28.49
CA GLU A 312 2.25 -16.92 -28.63
C GLU A 312 2.98 -16.56 -27.35
N PHE A 313 2.49 -15.54 -26.64
CA PHE A 313 3.10 -15.05 -25.41
C PHE A 313 2.24 -15.38 -24.19
N ASN A 314 2.83 -16.08 -23.23
CA ASN A 314 2.17 -16.39 -21.96
C ASN A 314 2.25 -15.21 -21.01
N LEU A 315 1.12 -14.78 -20.47
CA LEU A 315 1.04 -13.68 -19.51
C LEU A 315 0.90 -14.16 -18.07
N SER A 316 0.17 -15.26 -17.87
CA SER A 316 0.00 -15.90 -16.56
C SER A 316 0.17 -17.41 -16.68
N ASP A 317 0.35 -18.08 -15.55
CA ASP A 317 0.44 -19.54 -15.44
C ASP A 317 -0.45 -20.08 -14.30
N GLU A 318 -0.56 -21.40 -14.22
CA GLU A 318 -1.36 -22.09 -13.20
C GLU A 318 -0.79 -22.02 -11.77
N ASN A 319 0.45 -21.57 -11.63
CA ASN A 319 1.17 -21.59 -10.35
C ASN A 319 1.02 -20.27 -9.58
N ASN A 320 0.92 -19.15 -10.31
CA ASN A 320 0.96 -17.82 -9.73
C ASN A 320 -0.26 -16.99 -10.15
N VAL A 321 -0.67 -16.08 -9.29
CA VAL A 321 -1.54 -14.98 -9.68
C VAL A 321 -0.73 -13.92 -10.42
N LEU A 322 -1.32 -13.30 -11.42
CA LEU A 322 -0.64 -12.33 -12.26
C LEU A 322 -0.25 -11.08 -11.48
N THR A 323 1.00 -10.70 -11.62
CA THR A 323 1.50 -9.36 -11.32
C THR A 323 2.22 -8.85 -12.57
N LEU A 324 1.66 -7.83 -13.18
CA LEU A 324 2.27 -7.15 -14.31
C LEU A 324 3.47 -6.34 -13.82
N ASN A 325 4.61 -6.54 -14.46
CA ASN A 325 5.73 -5.61 -14.45
C ASN A 325 5.62 -4.65 -15.65
N VAL A 326 6.54 -3.71 -15.74
CA VAL A 326 6.54 -2.68 -16.81
C VAL A 326 6.56 -3.32 -18.20
N ASP A 327 7.46 -4.29 -18.41
CA ASP A 327 7.69 -4.87 -19.74
C ASP A 327 6.44 -5.60 -20.24
N ASN A 328 5.88 -6.51 -19.43
CA ASN A 328 4.72 -7.26 -19.84
C ASN A 328 3.44 -6.40 -19.89
N ALA A 329 3.32 -5.36 -19.04
CA ALA A 329 2.18 -4.44 -19.08
C ALA A 329 2.14 -3.62 -20.37
N ILE A 330 3.30 -3.16 -20.85
CA ILE A 330 3.42 -2.45 -22.13
C ILE A 330 3.23 -3.40 -23.30
N ASP A 331 3.86 -4.58 -23.23
CA ASP A 331 3.85 -5.50 -24.37
C ASP A 331 2.45 -6.07 -24.66
N CYS A 332 1.68 -6.38 -23.61
CA CYS A 332 0.29 -6.81 -23.76
C CYS A 332 -0.73 -5.65 -23.88
N GLY A 333 -0.28 -4.40 -23.94
CA GLY A 333 -1.14 -3.23 -24.11
C GLY A 333 -2.00 -2.90 -22.88
N TYR A 334 -1.64 -3.37 -21.68
CA TYR A 334 -2.37 -3.10 -20.46
C TYR A 334 -1.98 -1.76 -19.81
N ALA A 335 -0.77 -1.28 -20.06
CA ALA A 335 -0.30 0.05 -19.68
C ALA A 335 -0.23 0.97 -20.92
N ASP A 336 -0.54 2.25 -20.70
CA ASP A 336 -0.54 3.29 -21.75
C ASP A 336 0.86 3.89 -21.96
N GLY A 337 1.80 3.67 -21.04
CA GLY A 337 3.17 4.13 -21.17
C GLY A 337 3.98 4.03 -19.90
N VAL A 338 5.23 4.50 -19.99
CA VAL A 338 6.20 4.51 -18.88
C VAL A 338 6.74 5.92 -18.67
N ALA A 339 6.64 6.41 -17.43
CA ALA A 339 7.16 7.70 -17.03
C ALA A 339 7.71 7.65 -15.61
N ASP A 340 8.93 8.14 -15.39
CA ASP A 340 9.51 8.29 -14.04
C ASP A 340 9.38 9.71 -13.50
N THR A 341 9.15 10.67 -14.38
CA THR A 341 9.03 12.09 -14.04
C THR A 341 7.70 12.66 -14.50
N THR A 342 7.30 13.75 -13.89
CA THR A 342 6.10 14.50 -14.28
C THR A 342 6.18 15.01 -15.72
N ASP A 343 7.39 15.40 -16.18
CA ASP A 343 7.60 15.89 -17.54
C ASP A 343 7.42 14.75 -18.57
N GLU A 344 7.95 13.56 -18.29
CA GLU A 344 7.74 12.38 -19.13
C GLU A 344 6.26 12.02 -19.18
N LEU A 345 5.57 12.06 -18.03
CA LEU A 345 4.13 11.79 -17.96
C LEU A 345 3.32 12.82 -18.74
N ALA A 346 3.69 14.12 -18.68
CA ALA A 346 3.02 15.17 -19.41
C ALA A 346 3.10 14.95 -20.93
N VAL A 347 4.26 14.51 -21.43
CA VAL A 347 4.43 14.14 -22.84
C VAL A 347 3.49 13.00 -23.23
N LEU A 348 3.37 11.96 -22.41
CA LEU A 348 2.49 10.81 -22.66
C LEU A 348 1.00 11.18 -22.59
N LEU A 349 0.66 12.16 -21.75
CA LEU A 349 -0.69 12.71 -21.65
C LEU A 349 -1.06 13.70 -22.77
N ASP A 350 -0.14 13.93 -23.72
CA ASP A 350 -0.27 14.92 -24.81
C ASP A 350 -0.51 16.35 -24.29
N LEU A 351 0.25 16.73 -23.27
CA LEU A 351 0.17 18.03 -22.62
C LEU A 351 1.47 18.84 -22.81
N PRO A 352 1.65 19.49 -23.99
CA PRO A 352 2.88 20.24 -24.28
C PRO A 352 3.09 21.45 -23.37
N GLU A 353 2.00 22.00 -22.83
CA GLU A 353 2.01 23.07 -21.84
C GLU A 353 1.04 22.73 -20.71
N TRP A 354 1.55 22.14 -19.65
CA TRP A 354 0.76 21.82 -18.47
C TRP A 354 1.32 22.51 -17.23
N HIS A 355 0.48 22.57 -16.21
CA HIS A 355 0.91 22.99 -14.88
C HIS A 355 0.14 22.22 -13.83
N GLU A 356 0.75 22.00 -12.70
CA GLU A 356 0.03 21.57 -11.52
C GLU A 356 -0.84 22.75 -11.03
N VAL A 357 -2.16 22.51 -10.94
CA VAL A 357 -3.11 23.56 -10.57
C VAL A 357 -2.79 24.13 -9.19
N ASN A 358 -2.55 23.23 -8.23
CA ASN A 358 -2.15 23.54 -6.88
C ASN A 358 -1.62 22.29 -6.17
N ASP A 359 -1.14 22.44 -4.96
CA ASP A 359 -0.60 21.37 -4.14
C ASP A 359 -1.66 20.69 -3.24
N SER A 360 -2.95 20.80 -3.57
CA SER A 360 -4.06 20.27 -2.76
C SER A 360 -3.95 18.77 -2.56
N GLY A 361 -3.60 18.00 -3.61
CA GLY A 361 -3.46 16.56 -3.49
C GLY A 361 -2.41 16.15 -2.46
N ARG A 362 -1.22 16.75 -2.53
CA ARG A 362 -0.18 16.53 -1.51
C ARG A 362 -0.64 16.93 -0.12
N LYS A 363 -1.28 18.09 0.04
CA LYS A 363 -1.79 18.56 1.32
C LYS A 363 -2.89 17.66 1.90
N ILE A 364 -3.75 17.09 1.05
CA ILE A 364 -4.78 16.14 1.45
C ILE A 364 -4.12 14.89 2.02
N HIS A 365 -3.19 14.29 1.27
CA HIS A 365 -2.49 13.08 1.69
C HIS A 365 -1.63 13.32 2.94
N GLU A 366 -0.79 14.33 2.98
CA GLU A 366 0.04 14.66 4.14
C GLU A 366 -0.78 14.93 5.42
N ARG A 367 -1.94 15.57 5.30
CA ARG A 367 -2.83 15.79 6.45
C ARG A 367 -3.31 14.48 7.03
N TRP A 368 -3.69 13.54 6.16
CA TRP A 368 -4.11 12.24 6.58
C TRP A 368 -2.96 11.44 7.18
N GLN A 369 -1.81 11.41 6.54
CA GLN A 369 -0.60 10.75 7.06
C GLN A 369 -0.20 11.29 8.46
N ARG A 370 -0.29 12.60 8.67
CA ARG A 370 -0.08 13.18 10.00
C ARG A 370 -1.09 12.67 11.04
N ASN A 371 -2.36 12.52 10.66
CA ASN A 371 -3.38 11.97 11.55
C ASN A 371 -3.09 10.52 11.90
N VAL A 372 -2.73 9.69 10.93
CA VAL A 372 -2.34 8.28 11.12
C VAL A 372 -1.17 8.19 12.08
N LYS A 373 -0.11 8.94 11.83
CA LYS A 373 1.08 8.98 12.69
C LYS A 373 0.74 9.38 14.12
N GLN A 374 -0.01 10.46 14.30
CA GLN A 374 -0.42 10.91 15.63
C GLN A 374 -1.29 9.88 16.35
N CYS A 375 -2.17 9.19 15.64
CA CYS A 375 -3.00 8.11 16.17
C CYS A 375 -2.12 6.96 16.67
N ARG A 376 -1.20 6.48 15.85
CA ARG A 376 -0.26 5.40 16.18
C ARG A 376 0.58 5.72 17.42
N GLU A 377 0.97 6.98 17.58
CA GLU A 377 1.75 7.42 18.74
C GLU A 377 0.89 7.66 20.00
N ARG A 378 -0.30 8.23 19.84
CA ARG A 378 -1.11 8.68 20.97
C ARG A 378 -1.93 7.56 21.62
N ILE A 379 -2.50 6.66 20.82
CA ILE A 379 -3.42 5.63 21.33
C ILE A 379 -2.76 4.69 22.35
N PRO A 380 -1.56 4.13 22.10
CA PRO A 380 -0.89 3.29 23.10
C PRO A 380 -0.60 4.04 24.40
N ARG A 381 -0.20 5.32 24.30
CA ARG A 381 0.06 6.16 25.48
C ARG A 381 -1.23 6.43 26.25
N LEU A 382 -2.31 6.73 25.53
CA LEU A 382 -3.63 6.97 26.14
C LEU A 382 -4.14 5.73 26.87
N GLN A 383 -3.95 4.55 26.32
CA GLN A 383 -4.29 3.28 26.96
C GLN A 383 -3.48 3.06 28.24
N ALA A 384 -2.17 3.32 28.20
CA ALA A 384 -1.32 3.24 29.38
C ALA A 384 -1.69 4.28 30.47
N GLU A 385 -2.07 5.50 30.06
CA GLU A 385 -2.57 6.53 30.97
C GLU A 385 -3.89 6.14 31.63
N LEU A 386 -4.82 5.51 30.90
CA LEU A 386 -6.07 4.99 31.45
C LEU A 386 -5.85 3.96 32.56
N GLN A 387 -4.84 3.12 32.41
CA GLN A 387 -4.49 2.13 33.43
C GLN A 387 -3.87 2.76 34.69
N ARG A 388 -3.02 3.80 34.52
CA ARG A 388 -2.28 4.43 35.59
C ARG A 388 -3.06 5.49 36.38
N ASN A 389 -4.03 6.14 35.70
CA ASN A 389 -4.71 7.32 36.24
C ASN A 389 -6.25 7.17 36.16
N PRO A 390 -6.86 6.28 36.96
CA PRO A 390 -8.30 6.03 36.93
C PRO A 390 -9.13 7.28 37.26
N GLU A 391 -8.57 8.24 37.99
CA GLU A 391 -9.21 9.52 38.26
C GLU A 391 -9.40 10.39 37.02
N LYS A 392 -8.58 10.19 35.99
CA LYS A 392 -8.68 10.90 34.69
C LYS A 392 -9.49 10.13 33.65
N ALA A 393 -10.03 8.95 33.97
CA ALA A 393 -10.63 8.02 33.00
C ALA A 393 -11.69 8.70 32.11
N ILE A 394 -12.56 9.55 32.66
CA ILE A 394 -13.58 10.25 31.84
C ILE A 394 -12.95 11.14 30.76
N THR A 395 -11.87 11.84 31.09
CA THR A 395 -11.18 12.74 30.14
C THR A 395 -10.48 11.93 29.07
N LEU A 396 -9.76 10.87 29.44
CA LEU A 396 -9.03 10.02 28.54
C LEU A 396 -9.96 9.21 27.60
N LEU A 397 -11.09 8.70 28.12
CA LEU A 397 -12.10 8.05 27.30
C LEU A 397 -12.79 8.99 26.29
N LYS A 398 -13.00 10.25 26.66
CA LYS A 398 -13.49 11.26 25.72
C LYS A 398 -12.47 11.58 24.63
N GLU A 399 -11.19 11.62 24.97
CA GLU A 399 -10.11 11.77 24.00
C GLU A 399 -10.11 10.58 23.03
N LEU A 400 -10.25 9.34 23.53
CA LEU A 400 -10.34 8.14 22.69
C LEU A 400 -11.54 8.23 21.73
N LEU A 401 -12.71 8.67 22.19
CA LEU A 401 -13.86 8.91 21.30
C LEU A 401 -13.56 9.93 20.19
N GLY A 402 -12.81 10.98 20.53
CA GLY A 402 -12.35 11.96 19.53
C GLY A 402 -11.43 11.36 18.48
N TRP A 403 -10.65 10.35 18.84
CA TRP A 403 -9.84 9.60 17.88
C TRP A 403 -10.66 8.70 16.96
N TYR A 404 -11.75 8.10 17.46
CA TYR A 404 -12.67 7.33 16.61
C TYR A 404 -13.23 8.17 15.44
N SER A 405 -13.57 9.42 15.67
CA SER A 405 -14.07 10.30 14.59
C SER A 405 -12.98 10.74 13.61
N ARG A 406 -11.71 10.75 14.02
CA ARG A 406 -10.58 11.23 13.20
C ARG A 406 -9.85 10.14 12.48
N CYS A 407 -9.69 8.98 13.10
CA CYS A 407 -8.79 7.91 12.65
C CYS A 407 -9.42 6.53 12.79
N TYR A 408 -10.71 6.40 12.52
CA TYR A 408 -11.46 5.15 12.63
C TYR A 408 -10.74 3.94 11.99
N PRO A 409 -10.24 4.02 10.75
CA PRO A 409 -9.60 2.86 10.12
C PRO A 409 -8.38 2.37 10.88
N VAL A 410 -7.55 3.28 11.36
CA VAL A 410 -6.34 2.95 12.15
C VAL A 410 -6.73 2.26 13.45
N LEU A 411 -7.72 2.80 14.17
CA LEU A 411 -8.17 2.24 15.44
C LEU A 411 -8.73 0.83 15.28
N VAL A 412 -9.59 0.64 14.28
CA VAL A 412 -10.35 -0.60 14.13
C VAL A 412 -9.56 -1.67 13.38
N TYR A 413 -9.00 -1.32 12.22
CA TYR A 413 -8.40 -2.32 11.34
C TYR A 413 -6.92 -2.57 11.62
N GLU A 414 -6.21 -1.60 12.17
CA GLU A 414 -4.79 -1.75 12.51
C GLU A 414 -4.58 -2.07 13.99
N MET A 415 -5.25 -1.31 14.89
CA MET A 415 -5.06 -1.48 16.34
C MET A 415 -6.05 -2.45 16.98
N GLY A 416 -7.01 -2.97 16.23
CA GLY A 416 -7.96 -3.97 16.71
C GLY A 416 -8.96 -3.47 17.76
N LEU A 417 -9.21 -2.17 17.82
CA LEU A 417 -10.26 -1.64 18.68
C LEU A 417 -11.64 -2.00 18.10
N PRO A 418 -12.68 -2.11 18.94
CA PRO A 418 -14.03 -2.40 18.45
C PRO A 418 -14.52 -1.37 17.47
N PRO A 419 -15.26 -1.78 16.42
CA PRO A 419 -15.83 -0.85 15.46
C PRO A 419 -16.90 0.06 16.07
N ASP A 420 -17.58 -0.38 17.14
CA ASP A 420 -18.60 0.41 17.85
C ASP A 420 -18.01 1.10 19.09
N PRO A 421 -17.99 2.43 19.16
CA PRO A 421 -17.52 3.18 20.30
C PRO A 421 -18.55 3.32 21.44
N ASP A 422 -19.76 2.81 21.30
CA ASP A 422 -20.82 2.92 22.32
C ASP A 422 -20.48 2.31 23.69
N PRO A 423 -19.73 1.22 23.80
CA PRO A 423 -19.23 0.76 25.08
C PRO A 423 -18.41 1.81 25.83
N ILE A 424 -17.61 2.61 25.12
CA ILE A 424 -16.83 3.70 25.69
C ILE A 424 -17.76 4.81 26.18
N ARG A 425 -18.79 5.15 25.41
CA ARG A 425 -19.80 6.16 25.82
C ARG A 425 -20.53 5.73 27.08
N ARG A 426 -20.99 4.47 27.14
CA ARG A 426 -21.64 3.89 28.32
C ARG A 426 -20.74 3.92 29.55
N GLN A 427 -19.46 3.60 29.39
CA GLN A 427 -18.47 3.65 30.48
C GLN A 427 -18.28 5.07 31.02
N ILE A 428 -18.22 6.07 30.15
CA ILE A 428 -18.14 7.48 30.57
C ILE A 428 -19.35 7.86 31.41
N GLU A 429 -20.55 7.48 31.01
CA GLU A 429 -21.80 7.78 31.75
C GLU A 429 -21.84 7.08 33.11
N GLU A 430 -21.43 5.85 33.18
CA GLU A 430 -21.35 5.10 34.43
C GLU A 430 -20.37 5.77 35.42
N LEU A 431 -19.19 6.12 34.96
CA LEU A 431 -18.20 6.85 35.78
C LEU A 431 -18.72 8.21 36.25
N ARG A 432 -19.48 8.92 35.44
CA ARG A 432 -20.14 10.17 35.85
C ARG A 432 -21.16 9.94 36.97
N ARG A 433 -22.02 8.92 36.83
CA ARG A 433 -23.00 8.56 37.88
C ARG A 433 -22.32 8.15 39.19
N GLN A 434 -21.26 7.38 39.13
CA GLN A 434 -20.47 6.98 40.31
C GLN A 434 -19.87 8.20 41.03
N ARG A 435 -19.28 9.14 40.29
CA ARG A 435 -18.74 10.38 40.85
C ARG A 435 -19.81 11.27 41.48
N ALA A 436 -21.00 11.34 40.88
CA ALA A 436 -22.11 12.08 41.46
C ALA A 436 -22.59 11.50 42.81
N ARG A 437 -22.68 10.14 42.88
CA ARG A 437 -23.03 9.44 44.13
C ARG A 437 -21.99 9.59 45.26
N GLN A 438 -20.71 9.79 44.94
CA GLN A 438 -19.64 10.00 45.90
C GLN A 438 -19.58 11.45 46.47
N ARG A 439 -20.22 12.38 45.78
CA ARG A 439 -20.28 13.82 46.19
C ARG A 439 -21.49 14.14 47.03
N ASN A 440 -22.51 13.30 46.99
CA ASN A 440 -23.71 13.35 47.85
C ASN A 440 -23.53 12.44 49.10
#